data_9125abafcc1a667847fa6cf75d3afaab
#
_entry.id   9125abafcc1a667847fa6cf75d3afaab
#
_cell.length_a   1.000
_cell.length_b   1.000
_cell.length_c   1.000
_cell.angle_alpha   90.00
_cell.angle_beta   90.00
_cell.angle_gamma   90.00
#
_symmetry.space_group_name_H-M   'P 1'
#
loop_
_entity.id
_entity.type
_entity.pdbx_description
1 polymer ?
#
loop_
_entity_poly.entity_id
_entity_poly.type
_entity_poly.pdbx_seq_one_letter_code
_entity_poly.pdbx_strand_id
1 'polypeptide(L)'
;PPVDGDEYLNTVGKTISDFYYSFDKNYIWVMQAWSIRKPIATAVDKKHLLILDLDCQFPVEHEGYWGYDYVVGRLHNFGARMSSLHGDMHLAAENGFIKAKQYAKAAVGAGVLMEGIGQNPAFYDLSLEMLTRPDSVDVYEWVKGYIERRYAVTGEDKEKCFKAWKLLLDKIYIKGTDYVERGTVICTRPCLKLRGTGPCDTFEIHYDNKVLLEIISLLKTVKCDTEGFKYDISDFSRQLISNYAQKLYAELKDAYCEKRFDDFKAKKREFIELLDDMDDM
;
A
#
# COMPACT_ATOMS: atom_id res chain seq x y z
N PRO A 1 7.79 11.77 -37.98
CA PRO A 1 7.26 12.60 -36.92
C PRO A 1 7.72 12.03 -35.59
N PRO A 2 7.98 12.87 -34.58
CA PRO A 2 8.31 12.37 -33.28
C PRO A 2 7.15 11.52 -32.77
N VAL A 3 7.46 10.32 -32.24
CA VAL A 3 6.47 9.35 -31.75
C VAL A 3 5.75 9.81 -30.47
N ASP A 4 5.97 11.02 -30.00
CA ASP A 4 5.38 11.68 -28.85
C ASP A 4 4.66 13.00 -29.16
N GLY A 5 4.58 13.37 -30.45
CA GLY A 5 3.84 14.56 -30.89
C GLY A 5 2.33 14.37 -30.77
N ASP A 6 1.59 15.44 -30.46
CA ASP A 6 0.14 15.41 -30.22
C ASP A 6 -0.64 14.83 -31.39
N GLU A 7 -0.26 15.14 -32.62
CA GLU A 7 -0.89 14.61 -33.84
C GLU A 7 -0.72 13.08 -33.94
N TYR A 8 0.50 12.59 -33.66
CA TYR A 8 0.76 11.16 -33.65
C TYR A 8 -0.03 10.47 -32.55
N LEU A 9 -0.01 11.01 -31.33
CA LEU A 9 -0.75 10.43 -30.19
C LEU A 9 -2.27 10.44 -30.42
N ASN A 10 -2.82 11.48 -31.05
CA ASN A 10 -4.22 11.52 -31.40
C ASN A 10 -4.56 10.42 -32.44
N THR A 11 -3.69 10.23 -33.44
CA THR A 11 -3.84 9.16 -34.43
C THR A 11 -3.80 7.78 -33.73
N VAL A 12 -2.91 7.58 -32.78
CA VAL A 12 -2.84 6.33 -31.99
C VAL A 12 -4.17 6.09 -31.25
N GLY A 13 -4.67 7.10 -30.54
CA GLY A 13 -5.94 6.98 -29.80
C GLY A 13 -7.11 6.63 -30.71
N LYS A 14 -7.20 7.30 -31.86
CA LYS A 14 -8.23 7.03 -32.86
C LYS A 14 -8.12 5.62 -33.45
N THR A 15 -6.92 5.19 -33.83
CA THR A 15 -6.68 3.85 -34.38
C THR A 15 -7.07 2.75 -33.40
N ILE A 16 -6.73 2.89 -32.09
CA ILE A 16 -7.12 1.94 -31.07
C ILE A 16 -8.64 1.94 -30.87
N SER A 17 -9.27 3.11 -30.87
CA SER A 17 -10.72 3.26 -30.77
C SER A 17 -11.44 2.57 -31.95
N ASP A 18 -11.00 2.81 -33.17
CA ASP A 18 -11.55 2.20 -34.38
C ASP A 18 -11.37 0.66 -34.37
N PHE A 19 -10.22 0.19 -33.87
CA PHE A 19 -9.95 -1.24 -33.70
C PHE A 19 -10.94 -1.89 -32.72
N TYR A 20 -11.13 -1.34 -31.54
CA TYR A 20 -12.10 -1.88 -30.58
C TYR A 20 -13.53 -1.82 -31.11
N TYR A 21 -13.91 -0.72 -31.75
CA TYR A 21 -15.23 -0.56 -32.34
C TYR A 21 -15.53 -1.62 -33.44
N SER A 22 -14.50 -2.13 -34.12
CA SER A 22 -14.66 -3.19 -35.14
C SER A 22 -15.09 -4.53 -34.51
N PHE A 23 -14.80 -4.77 -33.24
CA PHE A 23 -15.20 -5.97 -32.51
C PHE A 23 -16.53 -5.79 -31.79
N ASP A 24 -16.70 -4.68 -31.09
CA ASP A 24 -17.91 -4.38 -30.33
C ASP A 24 -18.19 -2.87 -30.36
N LYS A 25 -19.36 -2.50 -30.88
CA LYS A 25 -19.81 -1.10 -30.94
C LYS A 25 -20.04 -0.50 -29.51
N ASN A 26 -20.19 -1.32 -28.50
CA ASN A 26 -20.39 -0.93 -27.10
C ASN A 26 -19.15 -1.12 -26.23
N TYR A 27 -17.98 -1.27 -26.82
CA TYR A 27 -16.75 -1.45 -26.07
C TYR A 27 -16.51 -0.32 -25.05
N ILE A 28 -15.83 -0.62 -23.99
CA ILE A 28 -15.28 0.34 -23.03
C ILE A 28 -13.77 0.11 -22.97
N TRP A 29 -13.01 1.12 -23.34
CA TRP A 29 -11.56 1.12 -23.12
C TRP A 29 -11.29 1.61 -21.69
N VAL A 30 -10.72 0.75 -20.85
CA VAL A 30 -10.29 1.11 -19.48
C VAL A 30 -8.84 1.54 -19.52
N MET A 31 -8.58 2.79 -19.15
CA MET A 31 -7.24 3.40 -19.22
C MET A 31 -6.77 3.78 -17.81
N GLN A 32 -5.54 3.42 -17.49
CA GLN A 32 -4.89 3.87 -16.26
C GLN A 32 -4.41 5.31 -16.36
N ALA A 33 -4.53 6.08 -15.26
CA ALA A 33 -4.16 7.48 -15.23
C ALA A 33 -2.64 7.74 -15.22
N TRP A 34 -1.82 6.81 -14.76
CA TRP A 34 -0.38 7.02 -14.55
C TRP A 34 0.41 7.50 -15.77
N SER A 35 0.05 7.06 -16.92
CA SER A 35 0.70 7.46 -18.17
C SER A 35 -0.31 7.99 -19.18
N ILE A 36 -1.44 8.48 -18.72
CA ILE A 36 -2.49 8.98 -19.59
C ILE A 36 -2.00 10.21 -20.35
N ARG A 37 -2.28 10.22 -21.63
CA ARG A 37 -1.93 11.31 -22.53
C ARG A 37 -3.21 11.94 -23.08
N LYS A 38 -3.38 13.24 -22.86
CA LYS A 38 -4.57 13.99 -23.32
C LYS A 38 -4.90 13.73 -24.78
N PRO A 39 -3.94 13.81 -25.75
CA PRO A 39 -4.25 13.59 -27.16
C PRO A 39 -4.78 12.20 -27.48
N ILE A 40 -4.34 11.17 -26.75
CA ILE A 40 -4.85 9.79 -26.90
C ILE A 40 -6.28 9.70 -26.34
N ALA A 41 -6.48 10.15 -25.11
CA ALA A 41 -7.77 10.05 -24.44
C ALA A 41 -8.85 10.85 -25.19
N THR A 42 -8.54 12.08 -25.61
CA THR A 42 -9.50 12.97 -26.28
C THR A 42 -9.81 12.58 -27.76
N ALA A 43 -9.07 11.63 -28.30
CA ALA A 43 -9.39 11.02 -29.59
C ALA A 43 -10.49 9.95 -29.50
N VAL A 44 -10.86 9.51 -28.31
CA VAL A 44 -11.87 8.49 -28.06
C VAL A 44 -13.19 9.15 -27.66
N ASP A 45 -14.32 8.63 -28.16
CA ASP A 45 -15.65 9.10 -27.73
C ASP A 45 -15.81 8.85 -26.20
N LYS A 46 -16.35 9.82 -25.49
CA LYS A 46 -16.50 9.76 -24.02
C LYS A 46 -17.22 8.52 -23.50
N LYS A 47 -18.21 8.04 -24.26
CA LYS A 47 -18.97 6.83 -23.88
C LYS A 47 -18.14 5.53 -23.97
N HIS A 48 -16.96 5.59 -24.60
CA HIS A 48 -16.09 4.43 -24.84
C HIS A 48 -14.82 4.42 -23.99
N LEU A 49 -14.65 5.39 -23.09
CA LEU A 49 -13.47 5.50 -22.25
C LEU A 49 -13.84 5.61 -20.78
N LEU A 50 -13.28 4.75 -19.95
CA LEU A 50 -13.29 4.83 -18.50
C LEU A 50 -11.86 4.96 -17.99
N ILE A 51 -11.60 5.98 -17.17
CA ILE A 51 -10.27 6.24 -16.63
C ILE A 51 -10.19 5.72 -15.20
N LEU A 52 -9.14 5.00 -14.86
CA LEU A 52 -8.81 4.60 -13.49
C LEU A 52 -7.80 5.58 -12.92
N ASP A 53 -8.26 6.47 -12.05
CA ASP A 53 -7.40 7.27 -11.18
C ASP A 53 -6.84 6.36 -10.09
N LEU A 54 -5.53 6.22 -10.03
CA LEU A 54 -4.90 5.24 -9.16
C LEU A 54 -4.57 5.77 -7.76
N ASP A 55 -4.56 7.10 -7.57
CA ASP A 55 -4.03 7.70 -6.34
C ASP A 55 -4.83 8.90 -5.79
N CYS A 56 -6.02 9.13 -6.28
CA CYS A 56 -6.91 10.23 -5.89
C CYS A 56 -6.36 11.65 -6.07
N GLN A 57 -5.24 11.84 -6.75
CA GLN A 57 -4.65 13.17 -6.97
C GLN A 57 -4.67 13.62 -8.43
N PHE A 58 -4.72 12.70 -9.36
CA PHE A 58 -4.70 12.98 -10.80
C PHE A 58 -5.88 13.80 -11.35
N PRO A 59 -7.08 13.82 -10.74
CA PRO A 59 -8.14 14.71 -11.22
C PRO A 59 -7.71 16.18 -11.30
N VAL A 60 -6.87 16.64 -10.38
CA VAL A 60 -6.35 18.01 -10.35
C VAL A 60 -5.32 18.23 -11.45
N GLU A 61 -4.39 17.30 -11.63
CA GLU A 61 -3.34 17.37 -12.65
C GLU A 61 -3.87 17.29 -14.07
N HIS A 62 -4.94 16.53 -14.27
CA HIS A 62 -5.54 16.28 -15.57
C HIS A 62 -6.87 17.02 -15.83
N GLU A 63 -7.07 18.15 -15.19
CA GLU A 63 -8.27 18.99 -15.40
C GLU A 63 -9.59 18.19 -15.24
N GLY A 64 -9.67 17.30 -14.25
CA GLY A 64 -10.81 16.41 -14.04
C GLY A 64 -11.01 15.39 -15.17
N TYR A 65 -9.90 14.93 -15.75
CA TYR A 65 -9.85 14.00 -16.89
C TYR A 65 -10.64 14.49 -18.09
N TRP A 66 -10.64 15.80 -18.31
CA TRP A 66 -11.27 16.46 -19.46
C TRP A 66 -12.75 16.12 -19.64
N GLY A 67 -13.41 15.76 -18.54
CA GLY A 67 -14.82 15.39 -18.48
C GLY A 67 -15.13 13.98 -18.98
N TYR A 68 -14.16 13.09 -19.03
CA TYR A 68 -14.36 11.65 -19.18
C TYR A 68 -14.75 11.02 -17.86
N ASP A 69 -15.54 9.95 -17.91
CA ASP A 69 -15.87 9.16 -16.75
C ASP A 69 -14.62 8.54 -16.13
N TYR A 70 -14.48 8.67 -14.81
CA TYR A 70 -13.35 8.08 -14.09
C TYR A 70 -13.76 7.49 -12.75
N VAL A 71 -13.00 6.48 -12.35
CA VAL A 71 -13.10 5.83 -11.04
C VAL A 71 -11.99 6.37 -10.16
N VAL A 72 -12.36 6.91 -9.01
CA VAL A 72 -11.40 7.36 -7.98
C VAL A 72 -10.80 6.14 -7.31
N GLY A 73 -9.53 5.91 -7.53
CA GLY A 73 -8.79 4.77 -7.00
C GLY A 73 -7.89 5.11 -5.83
N ARG A 74 -7.64 4.14 -4.99
CA ARG A 74 -6.62 4.18 -3.95
C ARG A 74 -5.68 3.01 -4.16
N LEU A 75 -4.45 3.29 -4.60
CA LEU A 75 -3.40 2.30 -4.68
C LEU A 75 -2.76 2.14 -3.31
N HIS A 76 -2.76 0.93 -2.79
CA HIS A 76 -2.17 0.64 -1.49
C HIS A 76 -0.91 -0.20 -1.60
N ASN A 77 -0.96 -1.27 -2.38
CA ASN A 77 0.14 -2.22 -2.52
C ASN A 77 0.79 -2.09 -3.88
N PHE A 78 1.90 -1.37 -3.94
CA PHE A 78 2.56 -0.98 -5.18
C PHE A 78 3.60 -2.02 -5.63
N GLY A 79 3.46 -2.51 -6.86
CA GLY A 79 4.45 -3.39 -7.49
C GLY A 79 4.57 -4.78 -6.90
N ALA A 80 3.56 -5.29 -6.22
CA ALA A 80 3.48 -6.63 -5.66
C ALA A 80 4.63 -7.00 -4.67
N ARG A 81 5.30 -6.01 -4.07
CA ARG A 81 6.55 -6.22 -3.33
C ARG A 81 6.49 -5.81 -1.88
N MET A 82 5.35 -5.34 -1.45
CA MET A 82 5.21 -4.81 -0.10
C MET A 82 4.98 -5.95 0.88
N SER A 83 5.99 -6.21 1.65
CA SER A 83 5.93 -7.10 2.80
C SER A 83 5.99 -6.33 4.12
N SER A 84 5.91 -5.00 4.07
CA SER A 84 5.97 -4.12 5.23
C SER A 84 4.61 -3.61 5.69
N LEU A 85 4.53 -3.25 6.95
CA LEU A 85 3.38 -2.52 7.50
C LEU A 85 3.39 -1.09 6.96
N HIS A 86 2.36 -0.72 6.21
CA HIS A 86 2.22 0.61 5.64
C HIS A 86 0.76 0.95 5.36
N GLY A 87 0.52 2.15 4.88
CA GLY A 87 -0.77 2.68 4.49
C GLY A 87 -1.09 3.96 5.25
N ASP A 88 -1.36 5.04 4.52
CA ASP A 88 -1.76 6.32 5.11
C ASP A 88 -3.22 6.27 5.55
N MET A 89 -3.43 5.82 6.79
CA MET A 89 -4.76 5.72 7.39
C MET A 89 -5.41 7.11 7.59
N HIS A 90 -4.60 8.15 7.82
CA HIS A 90 -5.11 9.51 7.95
C HIS A 90 -5.65 10.03 6.62
N LEU A 91 -4.91 9.79 5.53
CA LEU A 91 -5.36 10.17 4.20
C LEU A 91 -6.61 9.36 3.77
N ALA A 92 -6.65 8.06 4.09
CA ALA A 92 -7.82 7.23 3.82
C ALA A 92 -9.08 7.77 4.51
N ALA A 93 -8.94 8.31 5.73
CA ALA A 93 -10.03 8.93 6.51
C ALA A 93 -10.54 10.27 5.93
N GLU A 94 -9.82 10.90 5.02
CA GLU A 94 -10.17 12.22 4.44
C GLU A 94 -11.25 12.21 3.35
N ASN A 95 -11.80 11.06 2.98
CA ASN A 95 -12.82 10.92 1.95
C ASN A 95 -12.44 11.50 0.56
N GLY A 96 -11.42 10.91 -0.06
CA GLY A 96 -10.94 11.32 -1.37
C GLY A 96 -11.99 11.22 -2.49
N PHE A 97 -12.96 10.29 -2.40
CA PHE A 97 -14.01 10.15 -3.39
C PHE A 97 -14.96 11.35 -3.42
N ILE A 98 -15.43 11.81 -2.26
CA ILE A 98 -16.31 12.99 -2.19
C ILE A 98 -15.58 14.24 -2.66
N LYS A 99 -14.30 14.41 -2.26
CA LYS A 99 -13.46 15.52 -2.73
C LYS A 99 -13.31 15.49 -4.26
N ALA A 100 -13.00 14.33 -4.83
CA ALA A 100 -12.86 14.17 -6.27
C ALA A 100 -14.18 14.46 -7.01
N LYS A 101 -15.31 13.98 -6.49
CA LYS A 101 -16.63 14.23 -7.07
C LYS A 101 -17.08 15.69 -6.99
N GLN A 102 -16.68 16.41 -5.94
CA GLN A 102 -16.89 17.85 -5.84
C GLN A 102 -16.05 18.62 -6.87
N TYR A 103 -14.81 18.16 -7.09
CA TYR A 103 -13.91 18.75 -8.07
C TYR A 103 -14.36 18.48 -9.52
N ALA A 104 -14.74 17.26 -9.84
CA ALA A 104 -15.16 16.85 -11.19
C ALA A 104 -16.38 15.90 -11.13
N LYS A 105 -17.50 16.37 -11.69
CA LYS A 105 -18.75 15.59 -11.74
C LYS A 105 -18.63 14.24 -12.47
N ALA A 106 -17.60 14.07 -13.29
CA ALA A 106 -17.30 12.86 -14.03
C ALA A 106 -16.74 11.71 -13.17
N ALA A 107 -16.52 11.90 -11.86
CA ALA A 107 -16.23 10.80 -10.95
C ALA A 107 -17.47 9.91 -10.79
N VAL A 108 -17.46 8.74 -11.43
CA VAL A 108 -18.60 7.83 -11.51
C VAL A 108 -18.55 6.68 -10.52
N GLY A 109 -17.39 6.47 -9.90
CA GLY A 109 -17.19 5.42 -8.90
C GLY A 109 -15.90 5.60 -8.13
N ALA A 110 -15.67 4.70 -7.19
CA ALA A 110 -14.41 4.63 -6.48
C ALA A 110 -14.07 3.18 -6.10
N GLY A 111 -12.81 2.93 -5.76
CA GLY A 111 -12.35 1.60 -5.39
C GLY A 111 -10.94 1.61 -4.83
N VAL A 112 -10.51 0.46 -4.39
CA VAL A 112 -9.13 0.19 -3.99
C VAL A 112 -8.45 -0.65 -5.05
N LEU A 113 -7.20 -0.33 -5.33
CA LEU A 113 -6.38 -0.99 -6.34
C LEU A 113 -5.18 -1.61 -5.63
N MET A 114 -4.95 -2.89 -5.88
CA MET A 114 -3.89 -3.64 -5.23
C MET A 114 -3.05 -4.36 -6.28
N GLU A 115 -1.74 -4.25 -6.17
CA GLU A 115 -0.79 -4.90 -7.07
C GLU A 115 -0.07 -6.10 -6.42
N GLY A 116 -0.29 -6.35 -5.14
CA GLY A 116 0.36 -7.41 -4.39
C GLY A 116 -0.55 -8.11 -3.40
N ILE A 117 -0.01 -9.11 -2.71
CA ILE A 117 -0.73 -9.93 -1.74
C ILE A 117 -0.58 -9.48 -0.28
N GLY A 118 0.47 -8.75 0.05
CA GLY A 118 0.66 -8.18 1.39
C GLY A 118 -0.30 -7.01 1.59
N GLN A 119 -1.31 -7.19 2.44
CA GLN A 119 -2.43 -6.26 2.57
C GLN A 119 -2.57 -5.75 4.00
N ASN A 120 -2.99 -4.49 4.16
CA ASN A 120 -3.42 -3.94 5.43
C ASN A 120 -4.96 -3.99 5.51
N PRO A 121 -5.55 -4.92 6.27
CA PRO A 121 -7.01 -5.06 6.34
C PRO A 121 -7.71 -3.79 6.82
N ALA A 122 -7.12 -3.06 7.78
CA ALA A 122 -7.70 -1.83 8.30
C ALA A 122 -7.74 -0.72 7.25
N PHE A 123 -6.70 -0.61 6.43
CA PHE A 123 -6.67 0.36 5.34
C PHE A 123 -7.76 0.11 4.31
N TYR A 124 -7.99 -1.16 3.94
CA TYR A 124 -9.05 -1.52 3.00
C TYR A 124 -10.44 -1.32 3.59
N ASP A 125 -10.68 -1.73 4.82
CA ASP A 125 -11.95 -1.52 5.52
C ASP A 125 -12.30 -0.04 5.57
N LEU A 126 -11.35 0.81 6.00
CA LEU A 126 -11.57 2.25 6.04
C LEU A 126 -11.79 2.82 4.64
N SER A 127 -10.95 2.50 3.69
CA SER A 127 -11.05 3.03 2.32
C SER A 127 -12.39 2.70 1.68
N LEU A 128 -12.87 1.45 1.83
CA LEU A 128 -14.16 1.02 1.29
C LEU A 128 -15.35 1.67 2.04
N GLU A 129 -15.26 1.80 3.36
CA GLU A 129 -16.29 2.48 4.16
C GLU A 129 -16.43 3.95 3.74
N MET A 130 -15.33 4.62 3.44
CA MET A 130 -15.32 6.01 2.99
C MET A 130 -16.03 6.24 1.64
N LEU A 131 -16.30 5.21 0.85
CA LEU A 131 -17.08 5.34 -0.39
C LEU A 131 -18.52 5.70 -0.13
N THR A 132 -19.06 5.33 1.02
CA THR A 132 -20.46 5.53 1.39
C THR A 132 -20.67 6.66 2.40
N ARG A 133 -19.60 7.19 2.99
CA ARG A 133 -19.69 8.28 3.96
C ARG A 133 -19.72 9.66 3.28
N PRO A 134 -20.54 10.59 3.78
CA PRO A 134 -20.61 11.95 3.22
C PRO A 134 -19.40 12.83 3.61
N ASP A 135 -18.76 12.54 4.75
CA ASP A 135 -17.72 13.37 5.35
C ASP A 135 -16.48 12.54 5.72
N SER A 136 -15.38 13.23 6.01
CA SER A 136 -14.21 12.63 6.62
C SER A 136 -14.53 12.10 8.02
N VAL A 137 -13.73 11.16 8.50
CA VAL A 137 -13.86 10.58 9.85
C VAL A 137 -12.61 10.83 10.67
N ASP A 138 -12.77 10.90 11.98
CA ASP A 138 -11.63 10.82 12.90
C ASP A 138 -11.11 9.37 12.89
N VAL A 139 -9.88 9.18 12.43
CA VAL A 139 -9.29 7.85 12.28
C VAL A 139 -9.12 7.13 13.62
N TYR A 140 -8.89 7.86 14.72
CA TYR A 140 -8.77 7.26 16.04
C TYR A 140 -10.11 6.73 16.56
N GLU A 141 -11.19 7.49 16.35
CA GLU A 141 -12.54 7.02 16.69
C GLU A 141 -12.97 5.86 15.79
N TRP A 142 -12.63 5.91 14.50
CA TRP A 142 -12.91 4.81 13.60
C TRP A 142 -12.22 3.51 14.02
N VAL A 143 -10.93 3.59 14.42
CA VAL A 143 -10.16 2.44 14.88
C VAL A 143 -10.72 1.82 16.16
N LYS A 144 -11.33 2.60 17.07
CA LYS A 144 -12.03 2.02 18.25
C LYS A 144 -13.15 1.07 17.82
N GLY A 145 -13.95 1.50 16.84
CA GLY A 145 -15.00 0.64 16.27
C GLY A 145 -14.44 -0.56 15.47
N TYR A 146 -13.32 -0.36 14.75
CA TYR A 146 -12.64 -1.43 14.04
C TYR A 146 -12.16 -2.54 15.00
N ILE A 147 -11.53 -2.16 16.12
CA ILE A 147 -11.08 -3.08 17.18
C ILE A 147 -12.25 -3.88 17.74
N GLU A 148 -13.37 -3.23 18.02
CA GLU A 148 -14.57 -3.92 18.52
C GLU A 148 -15.11 -4.97 17.55
N ARG A 149 -15.20 -4.61 16.28
CA ARG A 149 -15.70 -5.53 15.23
C ARG A 149 -14.74 -6.69 14.96
N ARG A 150 -13.43 -6.40 14.93
CA ARG A 150 -12.41 -7.38 14.50
C ARG A 150 -11.96 -8.28 15.63
N TYR A 151 -11.84 -7.74 16.85
CA TYR A 151 -11.30 -8.47 17.99
C TYR A 151 -12.36 -8.90 19.00
N ALA A 152 -13.56 -8.33 18.94
CA ALA A 152 -14.64 -8.59 19.87
C ALA A 152 -14.24 -8.39 21.35
N VAL A 153 -13.34 -7.43 21.63
CA VAL A 153 -12.84 -7.10 22.96
C VAL A 153 -13.57 -5.92 23.56
N THR A 154 -13.64 -5.89 24.89
CA THR A 154 -14.29 -4.84 25.67
C THR A 154 -13.43 -4.45 26.89
N GLY A 155 -13.81 -3.37 27.56
CA GLY A 155 -13.16 -2.96 28.83
C GLY A 155 -11.66 -2.71 28.68
N GLU A 156 -10.88 -3.23 29.61
CA GLU A 156 -9.44 -3.02 29.68
C GLU A 156 -8.69 -3.58 28.43
N ASP A 157 -9.13 -4.72 27.90
CA ASP A 157 -8.53 -5.33 26.72
C ASP A 157 -8.75 -4.47 25.48
N LYS A 158 -9.90 -3.82 25.33
CA LYS A 158 -10.16 -2.83 24.28
C LYS A 158 -9.21 -1.63 24.39
N GLU A 159 -9.00 -1.12 25.60
CA GLU A 159 -8.09 0.01 25.83
C GLU A 159 -6.63 -0.35 25.49
N LYS A 160 -6.19 -1.57 25.80
CA LYS A 160 -4.85 -2.07 25.43
C LYS A 160 -4.71 -2.15 23.90
N CYS A 161 -5.71 -2.72 23.23
CA CYS A 161 -5.73 -2.77 21.76
C CYS A 161 -5.73 -1.36 21.17
N PHE A 162 -6.50 -0.43 21.72
CA PHE A 162 -6.52 0.94 21.23
C PHE A 162 -5.17 1.66 21.42
N LYS A 163 -4.49 1.45 22.55
CA LYS A 163 -3.12 1.97 22.74
C LYS A 163 -2.15 1.43 21.69
N ALA A 164 -2.21 0.15 21.38
CA ALA A 164 -1.39 -0.47 20.33
C ALA A 164 -1.69 0.12 18.96
N TRP A 165 -2.97 0.23 18.60
CA TRP A 165 -3.40 0.82 17.34
C TRP A 165 -3.07 2.32 17.22
N LYS A 166 -3.12 3.04 18.33
CA LYS A 166 -2.69 4.44 18.35
C LYS A 166 -1.20 4.58 18.01
N LEU A 167 -0.35 3.69 18.47
CA LEU A 167 1.07 3.66 18.07
C LEU A 167 1.23 3.36 16.57
N LEU A 168 0.43 2.44 16.02
CA LEU A 168 0.40 2.19 14.56
C LEU A 168 0.03 3.45 13.79
N LEU A 169 -1.04 4.13 14.18
CA LEU A 169 -1.52 5.36 13.52
C LEU A 169 -0.54 6.53 13.65
N ASP A 170 0.13 6.66 14.81
CA ASP A 170 1.02 7.79 15.07
C ASP A 170 2.41 7.60 14.46
N LYS A 171 2.85 6.36 14.20
CA LYS A 171 4.25 6.07 13.87
C LYS A 171 4.45 5.26 12.60
N ILE A 172 3.51 4.42 12.22
CA ILE A 172 3.66 3.46 11.11
C ILE A 172 2.71 3.79 9.96
N TYR A 173 1.43 3.98 10.23
CA TYR A 173 0.40 4.27 9.22
C TYR A 173 0.21 5.77 9.00
N ILE A 174 1.31 6.47 8.74
CA ILE A 174 1.37 7.92 8.60
C ILE A 174 1.61 8.35 7.16
N LYS A 175 1.36 9.62 6.87
CA LYS A 175 1.52 10.22 5.56
C LYS A 175 2.97 10.14 5.05
N GLY A 176 3.11 9.88 3.76
CA GLY A 176 4.41 9.88 3.07
C GLY A 176 5.22 8.61 3.24
N THR A 177 4.62 7.53 3.76
CA THR A 177 5.28 6.25 3.94
C THR A 177 5.10 5.28 2.78
N ASP A 178 4.38 5.66 1.73
CA ASP A 178 4.07 4.81 0.58
C ASP A 178 5.31 4.34 -0.21
N TYR A 179 6.44 5.04 -0.03
CA TYR A 179 7.69 4.77 -0.70
C TYR A 179 8.84 4.36 0.24
N VAL A 180 8.53 4.19 1.52
CA VAL A 180 9.50 3.78 2.54
C VAL A 180 9.37 2.29 2.78
N GLU A 181 10.47 1.59 2.86
CA GLU A 181 10.60 0.15 3.08
C GLU A 181 9.58 -0.69 2.31
N ARG A 182 9.90 -1.00 1.07
CA ARG A 182 9.05 -1.79 0.16
C ARG A 182 9.45 -3.23 0.04
N GLY A 183 10.49 -3.62 0.71
CA GLY A 183 10.95 -5.00 0.70
C GLY A 183 11.85 -5.27 1.88
N THR A 184 11.70 -6.43 2.43
CA THR A 184 12.62 -6.93 3.44
C THR A 184 13.71 -7.78 2.80
N VAL A 185 14.88 -7.82 3.40
CA VAL A 185 15.98 -8.69 2.99
C VAL A 185 15.57 -10.17 2.88
N ILE A 186 14.55 -10.58 3.62
CA ILE A 186 14.01 -11.93 3.61
C ILE A 186 13.38 -12.29 2.25
N CYS A 187 12.80 -11.32 1.57
CA CYS A 187 12.16 -11.50 0.26
C CYS A 187 13.12 -11.27 -0.91
N THR A 188 14.41 -11.00 -0.66
CA THR A 188 15.38 -10.70 -1.70
C THR A 188 16.33 -11.87 -1.94
N ARG A 189 16.89 -11.91 -3.15
CA ARG A 189 18.00 -12.82 -3.42
C ARG A 189 19.25 -12.37 -2.65
N PRO A 190 19.94 -13.25 -1.92
CA PRO A 190 21.17 -12.90 -1.20
C PRO A 190 22.19 -12.22 -2.13
N CYS A 191 22.68 -11.06 -1.74
CA CYS A 191 23.59 -10.25 -2.54
C CYS A 191 24.46 -9.34 -1.64
N LEU A 192 25.75 -9.22 -1.96
CA LEU A 192 26.66 -8.32 -1.22
C LEU A 192 26.33 -6.83 -1.42
N LYS A 193 25.67 -6.49 -2.51
CA LYS A 193 25.14 -5.14 -2.76
C LYS A 193 23.68 -5.12 -2.38
N LEU A 194 23.42 -4.90 -1.10
CA LEU A 194 22.06 -4.75 -0.62
C LEU A 194 21.41 -3.54 -1.30
N ARG A 195 20.37 -3.81 -2.06
CA ARG A 195 19.47 -2.83 -2.65
C ARG A 195 18.05 -3.30 -2.35
N GLY A 196 17.06 -2.47 -2.48
CA GLY A 196 15.67 -2.86 -2.36
C GLY A 196 15.29 -4.02 -3.29
N THR A 197 14.10 -4.54 -3.16
CA THR A 197 13.57 -5.64 -3.98
C THR A 197 13.27 -5.22 -5.41
N GLY A 198 13.31 -3.93 -5.71
CA GLY A 198 13.08 -3.34 -7.02
C GLY A 198 13.73 -1.97 -7.21
N PRO A 199 13.46 -1.33 -8.35
CA PRO A 199 14.15 -0.09 -8.72
C PRO A 199 13.81 1.12 -7.83
N CYS A 200 12.65 1.11 -7.18
CA CYS A 200 12.17 2.17 -6.30
C CYS A 200 12.13 1.75 -4.82
N ASP A 201 12.66 0.57 -4.49
CA ASP A 201 12.57 0.03 -3.15
C ASP A 201 13.72 0.50 -2.28
N THR A 202 13.46 0.65 -0.99
CA THR A 202 14.44 0.95 0.04
C THR A 202 14.31 -0.04 1.19
N PHE A 203 15.40 -0.23 1.93
CA PHE A 203 15.40 -0.94 3.22
C PHE A 203 15.29 0.02 4.41
N GLU A 204 15.09 1.31 4.16
CA GLU A 204 14.93 2.30 5.21
C GLU A 204 13.59 2.12 5.91
N ILE A 205 13.64 2.10 7.23
CA ILE A 205 12.48 2.00 8.10
C ILE A 205 12.28 3.38 8.73
N HIS A 206 11.07 3.93 8.60
CA HIS A 206 10.75 5.29 9.06
C HIS A 206 10.39 5.39 10.56
N TYR A 207 10.42 4.28 11.29
CA TYR A 207 10.11 4.22 12.72
C TYR A 207 11.15 3.38 13.48
N ASP A 208 11.23 3.58 14.81
CA ASP A 208 12.07 2.74 15.68
C ASP A 208 11.37 1.38 15.88
N ASN A 209 12.13 0.30 15.73
CA ASN A 209 11.63 -1.06 15.94
C ASN A 209 11.06 -1.31 17.36
N LYS A 210 11.44 -0.48 18.34
CA LYS A 210 10.87 -0.49 19.69
C LYS A 210 9.36 -0.20 19.67
N VAL A 211 8.85 0.54 18.69
CA VAL A 211 7.42 0.79 18.53
C VAL A 211 6.66 -0.51 18.31
N LEU A 212 7.15 -1.37 17.41
CA LEU A 212 6.55 -2.69 17.19
C LEU A 212 6.65 -3.59 18.42
N LEU A 213 7.79 -3.55 19.11
CA LEU A 213 7.96 -4.31 20.36
C LEU A 213 6.95 -3.87 21.42
N GLU A 214 6.68 -2.57 21.56
CA GLU A 214 5.68 -2.03 22.47
C GLU A 214 4.27 -2.47 22.08
N ILE A 215 3.92 -2.37 20.78
CA ILE A 215 2.63 -2.82 20.25
C ILE A 215 2.39 -4.29 20.56
N ILE A 216 3.35 -5.16 20.24
CA ILE A 216 3.25 -6.60 20.47
C ILE A 216 3.17 -6.91 21.98
N SER A 217 3.95 -6.20 22.80
CA SER A 217 3.92 -6.37 24.25
C SER A 217 2.56 -6.02 24.86
N LEU A 218 1.90 -4.97 24.38
CA LEU A 218 0.54 -4.62 24.77
C LEU A 218 -0.46 -5.71 24.34
N LEU A 219 -0.40 -6.14 23.08
CA LEU A 219 -1.34 -7.13 22.54
C LEU A 219 -1.20 -8.50 23.17
N LYS A 220 0.01 -8.93 23.55
CA LYS A 220 0.24 -10.20 24.26
C LYS A 220 -0.45 -10.26 25.64
N THR A 221 -0.85 -9.14 26.22
CA THR A 221 -1.59 -9.11 27.50
C THR A 221 -3.10 -9.14 27.32
N VAL A 222 -3.59 -9.10 26.08
CA VAL A 222 -5.01 -9.09 25.72
C VAL A 222 -5.54 -10.52 25.63
N LYS A 223 -6.71 -10.76 26.20
CA LYS A 223 -7.41 -12.05 26.11
C LYS A 223 -8.34 -12.04 24.89
N CYS A 224 -7.81 -12.42 23.76
CA CYS A 224 -8.56 -12.48 22.51
C CYS A 224 -8.13 -13.71 21.71
N ASP A 225 -9.09 -14.41 21.11
CA ASP A 225 -8.86 -15.62 20.29
C ASP A 225 -9.49 -15.51 18.89
N THR A 226 -9.89 -14.31 18.47
CA THR A 226 -10.44 -14.11 17.13
C THR A 226 -9.37 -14.24 16.04
N GLU A 227 -9.73 -14.72 14.87
CA GLU A 227 -8.81 -14.88 13.75
C GLU A 227 -8.19 -13.54 13.32
N GLY A 228 -8.98 -12.45 13.38
CA GLY A 228 -8.48 -11.11 13.07
C GLY A 228 -7.38 -10.66 14.04
N PHE A 229 -7.51 -10.96 15.33
CA PHE A 229 -6.50 -10.65 16.32
C PHE A 229 -5.23 -11.48 16.12
N LYS A 230 -5.37 -12.79 15.88
CA LYS A 230 -4.25 -13.70 15.61
C LYS A 230 -3.48 -13.24 14.38
N TYR A 231 -4.20 -12.94 13.30
CA TYR A 231 -3.59 -12.42 12.08
C TYR A 231 -2.77 -11.17 12.34
N ASP A 232 -3.36 -10.17 13.00
CA ASP A 232 -2.71 -8.87 13.18
C ASP A 232 -1.47 -8.98 14.10
N ILE A 233 -1.53 -9.76 15.19
CA ILE A 233 -0.36 -9.96 16.06
C ILE A 233 0.76 -10.74 15.34
N SER A 234 0.41 -11.71 14.50
CA SER A 234 1.38 -12.42 13.66
C SER A 234 2.02 -11.49 12.65
N ASP A 235 1.24 -10.65 11.97
CA ASP A 235 1.76 -9.71 10.97
C ASP A 235 2.67 -8.64 11.61
N PHE A 236 2.32 -8.11 12.78
CA PHE A 236 3.19 -7.18 13.52
C PHE A 236 4.48 -7.86 14.00
N SER A 237 4.39 -9.13 14.43
CA SER A 237 5.56 -9.91 14.84
C SER A 237 6.47 -10.22 13.65
N ARG A 238 5.89 -10.61 12.52
CA ARG A 238 6.60 -10.82 11.25
C ARG A 238 7.36 -9.54 10.86
N GLN A 239 6.74 -8.37 10.95
CA GLN A 239 7.40 -7.11 10.64
C GLN A 239 8.56 -6.80 11.58
N LEU A 240 8.37 -7.02 12.89
CA LEU A 240 9.44 -6.83 13.88
C LEU A 240 10.67 -7.68 13.55
N ILE A 241 10.45 -8.96 13.24
CA ILE A 241 11.51 -9.91 12.89
C ILE A 241 12.14 -9.53 11.55
N SER A 242 11.35 -9.13 10.56
CA SER A 242 11.84 -8.66 9.26
C SER A 242 12.77 -7.45 9.39
N ASN A 243 12.42 -6.50 10.25
CA ASN A 243 13.24 -5.33 10.52
C ASN A 243 14.57 -5.72 11.22
N TYR A 244 14.53 -6.70 12.11
CA TYR A 244 15.74 -7.23 12.74
C TYR A 244 16.62 -7.99 11.75
N ALA A 245 16.01 -8.78 10.88
CA ALA A 245 16.72 -9.48 9.81
C ALA A 245 17.52 -8.55 8.89
N GLN A 246 16.98 -7.37 8.60
CA GLN A 246 17.71 -6.36 7.80
C GLN A 246 18.99 -5.89 8.47
N LYS A 247 18.92 -5.61 9.77
CA LYS A 247 20.10 -5.23 10.57
C LYS A 247 21.13 -6.36 10.61
N LEU A 248 20.67 -7.56 10.92
CA LEU A 248 21.51 -8.76 11.01
C LEU A 248 22.19 -9.08 9.69
N TYR A 249 21.48 -8.92 8.57
CA TYR A 249 22.05 -9.13 7.24
C TYR A 249 23.10 -8.08 6.88
N ALA A 250 22.93 -6.83 7.28
CA ALA A 250 23.94 -5.79 7.11
C ALA A 250 25.23 -6.14 7.88
N GLU A 251 25.10 -6.56 9.14
CA GLU A 251 26.22 -6.99 9.98
C GLU A 251 26.93 -8.24 9.39
N LEU A 252 26.17 -9.20 8.88
CA LEU A 252 26.68 -10.40 8.20
C LEU A 252 27.48 -10.03 6.95
N LYS A 253 26.94 -9.13 6.12
CA LYS A 253 27.59 -8.64 4.90
C LYS A 253 28.91 -7.93 5.23
N ASP A 254 28.90 -7.07 6.25
CA ASP A 254 30.08 -6.31 6.65
C ASP A 254 31.16 -7.24 7.20
N ALA A 255 30.80 -8.24 8.02
CA ALA A 255 31.72 -9.28 8.49
C ALA A 255 32.35 -10.07 7.32
N TYR A 256 31.57 -10.37 6.28
CA TYR A 256 32.07 -11.03 5.08
C TYR A 256 33.04 -10.13 4.30
N CYS A 257 32.70 -8.89 4.05
CA CYS A 257 33.52 -7.93 3.29
C CYS A 257 34.86 -7.63 4.00
N GLU A 258 34.83 -7.56 5.34
CA GLU A 258 35.99 -7.29 6.19
C GLU A 258 36.79 -8.56 6.53
N LYS A 259 36.37 -9.72 6.00
CA LYS A 259 37.00 -11.04 6.24
C LYS A 259 37.04 -11.46 7.72
N ARG A 260 36.05 -11.01 8.52
CA ARG A 260 35.85 -11.43 9.91
C ARG A 260 35.11 -12.76 9.92
N PHE A 261 35.78 -13.85 9.60
CA PHE A 261 35.15 -15.15 9.30
C PHE A 261 34.36 -15.76 10.47
N ASP A 262 34.80 -15.57 11.69
CA ASP A 262 34.09 -16.12 12.86
C ASP A 262 32.83 -15.33 13.17
N ASP A 263 32.88 -14.01 13.07
CA ASP A 263 31.68 -13.16 13.14
C ASP A 263 30.69 -13.50 12.01
N PHE A 264 31.20 -13.67 10.79
CA PHE A 264 30.36 -14.07 9.66
C PHE A 264 29.64 -15.40 9.92
N LYS A 265 30.36 -16.42 10.45
CA LYS A 265 29.76 -17.72 10.77
C LYS A 265 28.70 -17.62 11.86
N ALA A 266 28.96 -16.81 12.89
CA ALA A 266 28.01 -16.58 13.97
C ALA A 266 26.75 -15.86 13.45
N LYS A 267 26.90 -14.76 12.72
CA LYS A 267 25.78 -13.99 12.13
C LYS A 267 25.01 -14.78 11.08
N LYS A 268 25.68 -15.61 10.28
CA LYS A 268 25.00 -16.52 9.34
C LYS A 268 24.10 -17.51 10.06
N ARG A 269 24.54 -18.09 11.16
CA ARG A 269 23.72 -19.03 11.96
C ARG A 269 22.52 -18.32 12.54
N GLU A 270 22.73 -17.19 13.20
CA GLU A 270 21.66 -16.36 13.75
C GLU A 270 20.62 -15.97 12.69
N PHE A 271 21.06 -15.62 11.47
CA PHE A 271 20.15 -15.27 10.37
C PHE A 271 19.34 -16.46 9.87
N ILE A 272 19.92 -17.67 9.81
CA ILE A 272 19.21 -18.88 9.41
C ILE A 272 18.18 -19.27 10.49
N GLU A 273 18.57 -19.27 11.76
CA GLU A 273 17.68 -19.54 12.89
C GLU A 273 16.48 -18.56 12.89
N LEU A 274 16.73 -17.28 12.58
CA LEU A 274 15.68 -16.28 12.44
C LEU A 274 14.68 -16.60 11.31
N LEU A 275 15.16 -17.14 10.18
CA LEU A 275 14.29 -17.56 9.08
C LEU A 275 13.45 -18.77 9.48
N ASP A 276 14.03 -19.73 10.18
CA ASP A 276 13.32 -20.90 10.69
C ASP A 276 12.24 -20.48 11.70
N ASP A 277 12.55 -19.58 12.65
CA ASP A 277 11.57 -19.01 13.60
C ASP A 277 10.41 -18.28 12.88
N MET A 278 10.68 -17.63 11.75
CA MET A 278 9.64 -16.98 10.96
C MET A 278 8.73 -17.97 10.22
N ASP A 279 9.28 -19.08 9.77
CA ASP A 279 8.51 -20.13 9.07
C ASP A 279 7.59 -20.88 10.04
N ASP A 280 7.98 -20.99 11.29
CA ASP A 280 7.21 -21.63 12.36
C ASP A 280 6.08 -20.74 12.96
N MET A 281 6.02 -19.45 12.62
CA MET A 281 5.08 -18.45 13.17
C MET A 281 3.73 -18.41 12.45
#